data_7472269f1fdba4cd3d21ad076bab82a8
#
_entry.id   7472269f1fdba4cd3d21ad076bab82a8
#
_cell.length_a   1.000
_cell.length_b   1.000
_cell.length_c   1.000
_cell.angle_alpha   90.00
_cell.angle_beta   90.00
_cell.angle_gamma   90.00
#
_symmetry.space_group_name_H-M   'P 1'
#
loop_
_entity.id
_entity.type
_entity.pdbx_description
1 polymer ?
#
loop_
_entity_poly.entity_id
_entity_poly.type
_entity_poly.pdbx_seq_one_letter_code
_entity_poly.pdbx_strand_id
1 'polypeptide(L)'
;MQTFLNLDSSDEEIILSSENDSVIQSLKKRVKYLIIYGPRKSGKTSIANNFSKVFETNLINKLPKDLHIRKETYLDLNSLPAKDENFFHFLQHFISNNIPLTIFTSDSSIENLSDKIYLPDIESRLRQFNLCNIQNPNKDLLLKLIKKYLFLKSITVPEQIIIEVMNHIERTYLAAFEAAKTINHLLYENNHNINLSLIRKYYEQL
;
A
#
# COMPACT_ATOMS: atom_id res chain seq x y z
N MET A 1 -20.88 -10.35 -1.12
CA MET A 1 -20.20 -11.46 -0.43
C MET A 1 -18.70 -11.16 -0.50
N GLN A 2 -18.10 -10.66 0.58
CA GLN A 2 -16.68 -10.33 0.60
C GLN A 2 -15.90 -11.61 0.87
N THR A 3 -15.19 -12.08 -0.12
CA THR A 3 -14.28 -13.22 0.02
C THR A 3 -12.99 -12.73 0.66
N PHE A 4 -12.76 -13.09 1.91
CA PHE A 4 -11.45 -12.98 2.52
C PHE A 4 -10.55 -14.01 1.85
N LEU A 5 -9.45 -13.58 1.24
CA LEU A 5 -8.36 -14.47 0.90
C LEU A 5 -7.64 -14.79 2.22
N ASN A 6 -8.02 -15.93 2.83
CA ASN A 6 -7.27 -16.50 3.94
C ASN A 6 -5.90 -16.95 3.39
N LEU A 7 -4.89 -16.18 3.73
CA LEU A 7 -3.50 -16.55 3.59
C LEU A 7 -2.96 -16.60 5.02
N ASP A 8 -2.50 -17.78 5.41
CA ASP A 8 -2.08 -18.12 6.78
C ASP A 8 -0.97 -17.21 7.31
N SER A 9 -1.34 -16.07 7.87
CA SER A 9 -0.63 -15.35 8.94
C SER A 9 -1.40 -14.07 9.30
N SER A 10 -1.66 -13.85 10.55
CA SER A 10 -2.53 -12.82 11.13
C SER A 10 -2.17 -11.36 10.83
N ASP A 11 -0.99 -11.07 10.30
CA ASP A 11 -0.51 -9.70 10.07
C ASP A 11 -0.64 -9.22 8.60
N GLU A 12 -0.93 -10.11 7.65
CA GLU A 12 -0.89 -9.81 6.21
C GLU A 12 -2.27 -9.83 5.52
N GLU A 13 -3.36 -9.84 6.26
CA GLU A 13 -4.71 -9.87 5.68
C GLU A 13 -5.00 -8.61 4.85
N ILE A 14 -5.25 -8.80 3.55
CA ILE A 14 -5.61 -7.72 2.64
C ILE A 14 -7.13 -7.49 2.72
N ILE A 15 -7.54 -6.26 3.05
CA ILE A 15 -8.94 -5.87 2.93
C ILE A 15 -9.23 -5.62 1.45
N LEU A 16 -9.99 -6.53 0.83
CA LEU A 16 -10.46 -6.34 -0.56
C LEU A 16 -11.54 -5.26 -0.59
N SER A 17 -11.39 -4.32 -1.51
CA SER A 17 -12.29 -3.17 -1.65
C SER A 17 -12.26 -2.63 -3.07
N SER A 18 -13.22 -1.77 -3.43
CA SER A 18 -13.25 -1.08 -4.72
C SER A 18 -11.95 -0.31 -5.01
N GLU A 19 -11.29 0.19 -3.97
CA GLU A 19 -10.09 1.02 -4.05
C GLU A 19 -8.85 0.23 -4.50
N ASN A 20 -8.83 -1.10 -4.32
CA ASN A 20 -7.72 -1.97 -4.72
C ASN A 20 -8.11 -3.07 -5.73
N ASP A 21 -9.36 -3.13 -6.16
CA ASP A 21 -9.83 -4.21 -7.04
C ASP A 21 -9.07 -4.26 -8.37
N SER A 22 -8.83 -3.13 -9.02
CA SER A 22 -8.08 -3.05 -10.28
C SER A 22 -6.66 -3.63 -10.15
N VAL A 23 -6.01 -3.37 -9.02
CA VAL A 23 -4.68 -3.91 -8.70
C VAL A 23 -4.74 -5.42 -8.53
N ILE A 24 -5.69 -5.91 -7.75
CA ILE A 24 -5.89 -7.34 -7.51
C ILE A 24 -6.20 -8.10 -8.81
N GLN A 25 -7.05 -7.53 -9.67
CA GLN A 25 -7.36 -8.11 -10.98
C GLN A 25 -6.15 -8.14 -11.91
N SER A 26 -5.35 -7.06 -11.94
CA SER A 26 -4.14 -6.99 -12.77
C SER A 26 -3.10 -8.04 -12.35
N LEU A 27 -2.92 -8.23 -11.03
CA LEU A 27 -2.04 -9.27 -10.48
C LEU A 27 -2.54 -10.68 -10.82
N LYS A 28 -3.85 -10.93 -10.66
CA LYS A 28 -4.45 -12.24 -11.03
C LYS A 28 -4.32 -12.56 -12.52
N LYS A 29 -4.41 -11.54 -13.39
CA LYS A 29 -4.20 -11.68 -14.84
C LYS A 29 -2.71 -11.80 -15.20
N ARG A 30 -1.80 -11.67 -14.24
CA ARG A 30 -0.34 -11.71 -14.44
C ARG A 30 0.11 -10.73 -15.54
N VAL A 31 -0.33 -9.49 -15.44
CA VAL A 31 0.09 -8.43 -16.37
C VAL A 31 1.61 -8.32 -16.31
N LYS A 32 2.27 -8.45 -17.47
CA LYS A 32 3.71 -8.69 -17.58
C LYS A 32 4.59 -7.57 -17.03
N TYR A 33 4.26 -6.33 -17.39
CA TYR A 33 4.94 -5.12 -16.90
C TYR A 33 3.90 -4.26 -16.22
N LEU A 34 3.99 -4.15 -14.89
CA LEU A 34 2.98 -3.52 -14.08
C LEU A 34 3.65 -2.61 -13.04
N ILE A 35 3.14 -1.40 -12.90
CA ILE A 35 3.47 -0.51 -11.79
C ILE A 35 2.21 -0.30 -10.96
N ILE A 36 2.28 -0.68 -9.70
CA ILE A 36 1.24 -0.48 -8.69
C ILE A 36 1.69 0.68 -7.81
N TYR A 37 0.94 1.76 -7.84
CA TYR A 37 1.23 2.92 -7.02
C TYR A 37 0.04 3.31 -6.16
N GLY A 38 0.28 4.12 -5.14
CA GLY A 38 -0.78 4.57 -4.24
C GLY A 38 -0.23 5.14 -2.94
N PRO A 39 -1.10 5.67 -2.07
CA PRO A 39 -0.70 6.35 -0.85
C PRO A 39 0.13 5.47 0.10
N ARG A 40 0.87 6.10 0.99
CA ARG A 40 1.54 5.38 2.09
C ARG A 40 0.50 4.64 2.94
N LYS A 41 0.87 3.46 3.47
CA LYS A 41 -0.01 2.58 4.27
C LYS A 41 -1.19 1.96 3.50
N SER A 42 -1.26 2.09 2.17
CA SER A 42 -2.34 1.48 1.36
C SER A 42 -2.25 -0.04 1.19
N GLY A 43 -1.29 -0.69 1.84
CA GLY A 43 -1.15 -2.15 1.82
C GLY A 43 -0.33 -2.71 0.66
N LYS A 44 0.40 -1.88 -0.10
CA LYS A 44 1.22 -2.33 -1.24
C LYS A 44 2.19 -3.47 -0.88
N THR A 45 2.95 -3.29 0.20
CA THR A 45 3.89 -4.31 0.69
C THR A 45 3.17 -5.61 1.08
N SER A 46 2.00 -5.52 1.73
CA SER A 46 1.20 -6.71 2.06
C SER A 46 0.68 -7.40 0.81
N ILE A 47 0.24 -6.64 -0.21
CA ILE A 47 -0.17 -7.18 -1.51
C ILE A 47 1.03 -7.87 -2.18
N ALA A 48 2.18 -7.22 -2.24
CA ALA A 48 3.40 -7.77 -2.83
C ALA A 48 3.81 -9.09 -2.14
N ASN A 49 3.85 -9.11 -0.81
CA ASN A 49 4.16 -10.31 -0.02
C ASN A 49 3.20 -11.46 -0.31
N ASN A 50 1.89 -11.20 -0.26
CA ASN A 50 0.88 -12.23 -0.46
C ASN A 50 0.94 -12.83 -1.87
N PHE A 51 0.95 -11.96 -2.89
CA PHE A 51 0.98 -12.43 -4.27
C PHE A 51 2.32 -13.05 -4.66
N SER A 52 3.43 -12.61 -4.08
CA SER A 52 4.72 -13.27 -4.32
C SER A 52 4.76 -14.70 -3.79
N LYS A 53 4.13 -14.96 -2.65
CA LYS A 53 3.99 -16.32 -2.09
C LYS A 53 3.08 -17.18 -2.99
N VAL A 54 1.90 -16.65 -3.40
CA VAL A 54 0.93 -17.37 -4.22
C VAL A 54 1.49 -17.75 -5.60
N PHE A 55 2.24 -16.83 -6.22
CA PHE A 55 2.79 -17.05 -7.57
C PHE A 55 4.24 -17.51 -7.56
N GLU A 56 4.80 -17.74 -6.37
CA GLU A 56 6.20 -18.14 -6.18
C GLU A 56 7.19 -17.23 -6.92
N THR A 57 6.92 -15.90 -6.93
CA THR A 57 7.78 -14.90 -7.57
C THR A 57 8.89 -14.45 -6.64
N ASN A 58 9.93 -13.82 -7.19
CA ASN A 58 10.90 -13.12 -6.36
C ASN A 58 10.28 -11.84 -5.81
N LEU A 59 10.56 -11.53 -4.54
CA LEU A 59 10.22 -10.24 -3.93
C LEU A 59 11.49 -9.57 -3.43
N ILE A 60 11.76 -8.37 -3.94
CA ILE A 60 12.91 -7.57 -3.56
C ILE A 60 12.48 -6.15 -3.17
N ASN A 61 13.16 -5.56 -2.21
CA ASN A 61 12.89 -4.21 -1.70
C ASN A 61 14.03 -3.20 -1.95
N LYS A 62 15.00 -3.61 -2.72
CA LYS A 62 16.14 -2.80 -3.19
C LYS A 62 16.64 -3.33 -4.53
N LEU A 63 17.28 -2.47 -5.30
CA LEU A 63 17.90 -2.88 -6.53
C LEU A 63 19.07 -3.83 -6.24
N PRO A 64 19.14 -4.99 -6.91
CA PRO A 64 20.27 -5.90 -6.78
C PRO A 64 21.50 -5.33 -7.50
N LYS A 65 22.69 -5.65 -7.01
CA LYS A 65 23.95 -5.30 -7.70
C LYS A 65 24.18 -6.15 -8.96
N ASP A 66 23.76 -7.41 -8.91
CA ASP A 66 23.94 -8.36 -10.00
C ASP A 66 22.58 -8.69 -10.66
N LEU A 67 22.52 -8.61 -11.98
CA LEU A 67 21.32 -8.81 -12.78
C LEU A 67 21.23 -10.23 -13.35
N HIS A 68 21.31 -11.25 -12.48
CA HIS A 68 21.14 -12.65 -12.90
C HIS A 68 19.72 -13.19 -12.69
N ILE A 69 18.74 -12.29 -12.58
CA ILE A 69 17.34 -12.64 -12.32
C ILE A 69 16.71 -13.19 -13.60
N ARG A 70 16.16 -14.42 -13.52
CA ARG A 70 15.46 -15.09 -14.64
C ARG A 70 14.00 -15.39 -14.34
N LYS A 71 13.53 -15.04 -13.14
CA LYS A 71 12.18 -15.32 -12.64
C LYS A 71 11.39 -14.03 -12.52
N GLU A 72 10.07 -14.13 -12.70
CA GLU A 72 9.14 -13.04 -12.40
C GLU A 72 9.46 -12.40 -11.05
N THR A 73 9.49 -11.07 -11.01
CA THR A 73 9.97 -10.35 -9.82
C THR A 73 9.00 -9.22 -9.45
N TYR A 74 8.77 -9.11 -8.16
CA TYR A 74 8.11 -7.98 -7.52
C TYR A 74 9.16 -7.09 -6.86
N LEU A 75 9.17 -5.82 -7.23
CA LEU A 75 10.06 -4.80 -6.67
C LEU A 75 9.24 -3.83 -5.83
N ASP A 76 9.44 -3.83 -4.51
CA ASP A 76 8.74 -2.91 -3.59
C ASP A 76 9.66 -1.76 -3.19
N LEU A 77 9.40 -0.57 -3.74
CA LEU A 77 10.16 0.65 -3.49
C LEU A 77 9.24 1.79 -3.05
N ASN A 78 9.62 2.53 -2.02
CA ASN A 78 8.86 3.72 -1.59
C ASN A 78 8.85 4.82 -2.67
N SER A 79 9.96 5.01 -3.38
CA SER A 79 10.12 5.98 -4.46
C SER A 79 10.99 5.41 -5.57
N LEU A 80 10.67 5.75 -6.82
CA LEU A 80 11.44 5.29 -7.97
C LEU A 80 12.74 6.10 -8.10
N PRO A 81 13.88 5.44 -8.35
CA PRO A 81 15.20 6.10 -8.51
C PRO A 81 15.29 6.76 -9.89
N ALA A 82 14.81 8.00 -10.01
CA ALA A 82 14.65 8.72 -11.28
C ALA A 82 15.96 8.96 -12.05
N LYS A 83 17.12 8.99 -11.36
CA LYS A 83 18.43 9.33 -11.92
C LYS A 83 19.48 8.24 -11.70
N ASP A 84 19.09 7.03 -11.35
CA ASP A 84 19.98 5.92 -11.06
C ASP A 84 20.17 5.02 -12.30
N GLU A 85 21.37 4.99 -12.84
CA GLU A 85 21.72 4.14 -13.99
C GLU A 85 21.52 2.66 -13.69
N ASN A 86 21.70 2.22 -12.44
CA ASN A 86 21.42 0.83 -12.05
C ASN A 86 19.94 0.51 -12.21
N PHE A 87 19.05 1.49 -11.95
CA PHE A 87 17.63 1.31 -12.17
C PHE A 87 17.31 1.18 -13.67
N PHE A 88 17.95 1.98 -14.52
CA PHE A 88 17.83 1.80 -15.97
C PHE A 88 18.25 0.40 -16.40
N HIS A 89 19.44 -0.07 -15.99
CA HIS A 89 19.94 -1.41 -16.33
C HIS A 89 19.01 -2.51 -15.78
N PHE A 90 18.45 -2.32 -14.60
CA PHE A 90 17.46 -3.22 -14.02
C PHE A 90 16.21 -3.33 -14.91
N LEU A 91 15.59 -2.21 -15.28
CA LEU A 91 14.42 -2.20 -16.16
C LEU A 91 14.74 -2.82 -17.52
N GLN A 92 15.89 -2.44 -18.11
CA GLN A 92 16.37 -2.97 -19.38
C GLN A 92 16.54 -4.49 -19.35
N HIS A 93 17.10 -5.03 -18.27
CA HIS A 93 17.28 -6.48 -18.10
C HIS A 93 15.94 -7.23 -18.19
N PHE A 94 14.91 -6.79 -17.46
CA PHE A 94 13.59 -7.44 -17.48
C PHE A 94 12.90 -7.33 -18.85
N ILE A 95 12.97 -6.15 -19.47
CA ILE A 95 12.34 -5.90 -20.77
C ILE A 95 13.04 -6.72 -21.87
N SER A 96 14.38 -6.66 -21.97
CA SER A 96 15.14 -7.34 -23.01
C SER A 96 15.08 -8.86 -22.92
N ASN A 97 15.01 -9.40 -21.71
CA ASN A 97 14.87 -10.85 -21.49
C ASN A 97 13.41 -11.32 -21.44
N ASN A 98 12.45 -10.39 -21.63
CA ASN A 98 11.04 -10.72 -21.64
C ASN A 98 10.52 -11.30 -20.31
N ILE A 99 11.14 -10.93 -19.18
CA ILE A 99 10.82 -11.40 -17.83
C ILE A 99 9.74 -10.49 -17.22
N PRO A 100 8.65 -11.02 -16.61
CA PRO A 100 7.64 -10.21 -15.97
C PRO A 100 8.20 -9.44 -14.76
N LEU A 101 7.79 -8.17 -14.64
CA LEU A 101 8.19 -7.29 -13.56
C LEU A 101 6.99 -6.48 -13.05
N THR A 102 6.71 -6.59 -11.76
CA THR A 102 5.75 -5.72 -11.07
C THR A 102 6.50 -4.82 -10.08
N ILE A 103 6.28 -3.52 -10.18
CA ILE A 103 6.87 -2.52 -9.28
C ILE A 103 5.77 -1.96 -8.38
N PHE A 104 5.99 -1.97 -7.06
CA PHE A 104 5.13 -1.35 -6.07
C PHE A 104 5.81 -0.07 -5.57
N THR A 105 5.10 1.07 -5.61
CA THR A 105 5.69 2.35 -5.19
C THR A 105 4.67 3.28 -4.55
N SER A 106 5.14 4.20 -3.71
CA SER A 106 4.33 5.32 -3.20
C SER A 106 4.53 6.60 -4.03
N ASP A 107 5.26 6.50 -5.12
CA ASP A 107 5.60 7.62 -5.99
C ASP A 107 4.45 7.87 -6.99
N SER A 108 3.61 8.87 -6.72
CA SER A 108 2.51 9.25 -7.60
C SER A 108 2.96 9.98 -8.87
N SER A 109 4.22 10.46 -8.93
CA SER A 109 4.75 11.10 -10.14
C SER A 109 4.81 10.16 -11.35
N ILE A 110 4.61 8.86 -11.14
CA ILE A 110 4.50 7.88 -12.21
C ILE A 110 3.28 8.10 -13.11
N GLU A 111 2.21 8.73 -12.60
CA GLU A 111 1.03 9.10 -13.41
C GLU A 111 1.41 10.10 -14.50
N ASN A 112 2.33 10.99 -14.15
CA ASN A 112 2.76 12.08 -15.00
C ASN A 112 4.30 12.14 -14.99
N LEU A 113 4.92 11.32 -15.82
CA LEU A 113 6.39 11.17 -15.85
C LEU A 113 7.13 12.49 -16.10
N SER A 114 6.44 13.49 -16.69
CA SER A 114 6.97 14.85 -16.90
C SER A 114 7.09 15.66 -15.60
N ASP A 115 6.37 15.30 -14.52
CA ASP A 115 6.42 16.02 -13.25
C ASP A 115 7.68 15.74 -12.44
N LYS A 116 8.37 14.65 -12.76
CA LYS A 116 9.63 14.25 -12.15
C LYS A 116 10.70 14.15 -13.24
N ILE A 117 11.87 14.74 -12.99
CA ILE A 117 12.99 14.67 -13.94
C ILE A 117 13.60 13.26 -13.89
N TYR A 118 13.07 12.36 -14.72
CA TYR A 118 13.70 11.07 -14.98
C TYR A 118 14.81 11.20 -16.03
N LEU A 119 15.79 10.30 -16.00
CA LEU A 119 16.63 10.10 -17.17
C LEU A 119 15.74 9.67 -18.35
N PRO A 120 15.93 10.22 -19.57
CA PRO A 120 15.08 9.90 -20.72
C PRO A 120 14.96 8.39 -21.00
N ASP A 121 16.04 7.67 -20.77
CA ASP A 121 16.08 6.21 -20.95
C ASP A 121 15.22 5.47 -19.91
N ILE A 122 15.19 5.93 -18.66
CA ILE A 122 14.32 5.39 -17.60
C ILE A 122 12.87 5.68 -17.94
N GLU A 123 12.55 6.91 -18.31
CA GLU A 123 11.19 7.31 -18.70
C GLU A 123 10.67 6.45 -19.86
N SER A 124 11.48 6.27 -20.91
CA SER A 124 11.13 5.42 -22.06
C SER A 124 10.81 3.97 -21.65
N ARG A 125 11.48 3.43 -20.62
CA ARG A 125 11.23 2.08 -20.10
C ARG A 125 9.95 2.04 -19.25
N LEU A 126 9.77 3.03 -18.36
CA LEU A 126 8.57 3.12 -17.51
C LEU A 126 7.28 3.26 -18.32
N ARG A 127 7.31 3.92 -19.48
CA ARG A 127 6.17 4.03 -20.40
C ARG A 127 5.68 2.69 -20.98
N GLN A 128 6.48 1.63 -20.87
CA GLN A 128 6.08 0.29 -21.30
C GLN A 128 5.27 -0.48 -20.25
N PHE A 129 5.16 0.07 -19.04
CA PHE A 129 4.42 -0.54 -17.94
C PHE A 129 2.96 -0.09 -17.92
N ASN A 130 2.08 -1.03 -17.59
CA ASN A 130 0.71 -0.70 -17.23
C ASN A 130 0.68 -0.10 -15.83
N LEU A 131 -0.12 0.93 -15.63
CA LEU A 131 -0.25 1.62 -14.36
C LEU A 131 -1.52 1.18 -13.65
N CYS A 132 -1.43 0.84 -12.36
CA CYS A 132 -2.56 0.55 -11.49
C CYS A 132 -2.44 1.37 -10.21
N ASN A 133 -3.49 2.13 -9.89
CA ASN A 133 -3.57 2.96 -8.71
C ASN A 133 -4.37 2.28 -7.59
N ILE A 134 -3.85 2.31 -6.36
CA ILE A 134 -4.65 2.09 -5.15
C ILE A 134 -5.22 3.45 -4.73
N GLN A 135 -6.54 3.59 -4.83
CA GLN A 135 -7.22 4.84 -4.50
C GLN A 135 -7.26 5.10 -3.00
N ASN A 136 -7.51 6.36 -2.61
CA ASN A 136 -7.76 6.71 -1.21
C ASN A 136 -9.00 5.99 -0.67
N PRO A 137 -9.02 5.64 0.63
CA PRO A 137 -10.12 4.88 1.19
C PRO A 137 -11.42 5.69 1.21
N ASN A 138 -12.53 5.05 0.86
CA ASN A 138 -13.85 5.58 1.13
C ASN A 138 -14.17 5.45 2.64
N LYS A 139 -15.33 5.94 3.07
CA LYS A 139 -15.72 5.95 4.49
C LYS A 139 -15.80 4.53 5.08
N ASP A 140 -16.31 3.57 4.31
CA ASP A 140 -16.49 2.20 4.78
C ASP A 140 -15.14 1.47 4.93
N LEU A 141 -14.23 1.68 3.97
CA LEU A 141 -12.89 1.14 4.05
C LEU A 141 -12.10 1.78 5.18
N LEU A 142 -12.24 3.10 5.40
CA LEU A 142 -11.59 3.81 6.50
C LEU A 142 -11.99 3.21 7.86
N LEU A 143 -13.30 2.97 8.08
CA LEU A 143 -13.80 2.31 9.28
C LEU A 143 -13.18 0.92 9.48
N LYS A 144 -13.15 0.11 8.41
CA LYS A 144 -12.55 -1.25 8.44
C LYS A 144 -11.06 -1.21 8.76
N LEU A 145 -10.33 -0.24 8.20
CA LEU A 145 -8.90 -0.06 8.46
C LEU A 145 -8.63 0.27 9.92
N ILE A 146 -9.35 1.23 10.50
CA ILE A 146 -9.19 1.60 11.91
C ILE A 146 -9.50 0.40 12.80
N LYS A 147 -10.62 -0.32 12.55
CA LYS A 147 -10.97 -1.54 13.27
C LYS A 147 -9.86 -2.60 13.18
N LYS A 148 -9.30 -2.83 11.99
CA LYS A 148 -8.19 -3.76 11.79
C LYS A 148 -6.97 -3.37 12.61
N TYR A 149 -6.55 -2.09 12.56
CA TYR A 149 -5.38 -1.62 13.31
C TYR A 149 -5.58 -1.72 14.82
N LEU A 150 -6.79 -1.49 15.32
CA LEU A 150 -7.13 -1.69 16.73
C LEU A 150 -7.12 -3.18 17.11
N PHE A 151 -7.71 -4.03 16.27
CA PHE A 151 -7.74 -5.48 16.47
C PHE A 151 -6.33 -6.09 16.55
N LEU A 152 -5.41 -5.67 15.66
CA LEU A 152 -4.01 -6.09 15.70
C LEU A 152 -3.28 -5.74 17.02
N LYS A 153 -3.83 -4.81 17.79
CA LYS A 153 -3.36 -4.43 19.13
C LYS A 153 -4.22 -5.01 20.26
N SER A 154 -5.13 -5.93 19.93
CA SER A 154 -6.11 -6.48 20.87
C SER A 154 -6.99 -5.42 21.57
N ILE A 155 -7.27 -4.33 20.86
CA ILE A 155 -8.11 -3.22 21.35
C ILE A 155 -9.50 -3.34 20.76
N THR A 156 -10.50 -3.29 21.64
CA THR A 156 -11.90 -3.22 21.24
C THR A 156 -12.53 -1.95 21.81
N VAL A 157 -13.16 -1.15 20.96
CA VAL A 157 -13.90 0.05 21.34
C VAL A 157 -15.27 0.06 20.64
N PRO A 158 -16.28 0.73 21.20
CA PRO A 158 -17.57 0.90 20.53
C PRO A 158 -17.38 1.58 19.16
N GLU A 159 -18.11 1.11 18.14
CA GLU A 159 -18.03 1.66 16.78
C GLU A 159 -18.27 3.17 16.73
N GLN A 160 -19.14 3.68 17.61
CA GLN A 160 -19.43 5.11 17.72
C GLN A 160 -18.18 5.95 18.02
N ILE A 161 -17.23 5.43 18.79
CA ILE A 161 -15.94 6.08 19.06
C ILE A 161 -15.12 6.20 17.76
N ILE A 162 -15.07 5.12 16.97
CA ILE A 162 -14.35 5.12 15.71
C ILE A 162 -14.99 6.11 14.71
N ILE A 163 -16.32 6.11 14.63
CA ILE A 163 -17.07 7.04 13.76
C ILE A 163 -16.82 8.50 14.17
N GLU A 164 -16.79 8.79 15.47
CA GLU A 164 -16.49 10.14 15.95
C GLU A 164 -15.08 10.56 15.55
N VAL A 165 -14.07 9.71 15.73
CA VAL A 165 -12.70 9.98 15.28
C VAL A 165 -12.66 10.23 13.77
N MET A 166 -13.39 9.43 12.97
CA MET A 166 -13.44 9.57 11.51
C MET A 166 -14.01 10.91 11.05
N ASN A 167 -14.80 11.61 11.88
CA ASN A 167 -15.32 12.94 11.55
C ASN A 167 -14.24 14.04 11.63
N HIS A 168 -13.13 13.76 12.31
CA HIS A 168 -12.04 14.71 12.55
C HIS A 168 -10.77 14.44 11.74
N ILE A 169 -10.73 13.38 10.95
CA ILE A 169 -9.53 12.98 10.19
C ILE A 169 -9.77 12.98 8.68
N GLU A 170 -8.69 13.11 7.93
CA GLU A 170 -8.72 12.94 6.48
C GLU A 170 -8.99 11.50 6.07
N ARG A 171 -9.57 11.30 4.88
CA ARG A 171 -9.80 9.96 4.31
C ARG A 171 -8.55 9.42 3.64
N THR A 172 -7.54 9.13 4.45
CA THR A 172 -6.28 8.52 3.99
C THR A 172 -5.93 7.28 4.81
N TYR A 173 -5.16 6.37 4.23
CA TYR A 173 -4.66 5.18 4.95
C TYR A 173 -3.77 5.56 6.13
N LEU A 174 -2.98 6.64 5.98
CA LEU A 174 -2.14 7.13 7.06
C LEU A 174 -2.97 7.65 8.21
N ALA A 175 -4.02 8.45 7.93
CA ALA A 175 -4.93 8.97 8.95
C ALA A 175 -5.64 7.82 9.70
N ALA A 176 -6.06 6.74 8.99
CA ALA A 176 -6.63 5.57 9.65
C ALA A 176 -5.66 4.91 10.64
N PHE A 177 -4.38 4.80 10.24
CA PHE A 177 -3.34 4.23 11.09
C PHE A 177 -3.05 5.12 12.31
N GLU A 178 -2.93 6.44 12.13
CA GLU A 178 -2.71 7.39 13.23
C GLU A 178 -3.95 7.47 14.13
N ALA A 179 -5.16 7.42 13.60
CA ALA A 179 -6.39 7.36 14.40
C ALA A 179 -6.42 6.16 15.36
N ALA A 180 -6.02 4.98 14.89
CA ALA A 180 -5.92 3.82 15.76
C ALA A 180 -4.85 3.99 16.86
N LYS A 181 -3.74 4.68 16.57
CA LYS A 181 -2.74 5.04 17.59
C LYS A 181 -3.31 6.02 18.61
N THR A 182 -4.02 7.05 18.14
CA THR A 182 -4.66 8.05 19.01
C THR A 182 -5.67 7.40 19.96
N ILE A 183 -6.53 6.51 19.45
CA ILE A 183 -7.48 5.76 20.28
C ILE A 183 -6.73 4.94 21.34
N ASN A 184 -5.67 4.23 20.95
CA ASN A 184 -4.85 3.46 21.89
C ASN A 184 -4.21 4.33 22.98
N HIS A 185 -3.68 5.49 22.60
CA HIS A 185 -3.06 6.44 23.53
C HIS A 185 -4.08 6.99 24.52
N LEU A 186 -5.26 7.43 24.05
CA LEU A 186 -6.34 7.93 24.89
C LEU A 186 -6.89 6.87 25.86
N LEU A 187 -6.96 5.61 25.43
CA LEU A 187 -7.32 4.50 26.32
C LEU A 187 -6.31 4.32 27.44
N TYR A 188 -5.01 4.38 27.11
CA TYR A 188 -3.94 4.25 28.09
C TYR A 188 -3.96 5.39 29.13
N GLU A 189 -4.07 6.64 28.68
CA GLU A 189 -4.10 7.81 29.55
C GLU A 189 -5.34 7.90 30.45
N ASN A 190 -6.47 7.32 30.02
CA ASN A 190 -7.74 7.41 30.71
C ASN A 190 -8.19 6.09 31.38
N ASN A 191 -7.23 5.25 31.79
CA ASN A 191 -7.49 3.97 32.46
C ASN A 191 -8.51 3.09 31.72
N HIS A 192 -8.36 2.97 30.40
CA HIS A 192 -9.24 2.23 29.49
C HIS A 192 -10.67 2.79 29.36
N ASN A 193 -10.94 4.01 29.88
CA ASN A 193 -12.22 4.69 29.71
C ASN A 193 -12.13 5.67 28.53
N ILE A 194 -12.87 5.41 27.46
CA ILE A 194 -12.99 6.28 26.30
C ILE A 194 -14.46 6.58 26.01
N ASN A 195 -14.78 7.85 25.76
CA ASN A 195 -16.12 8.28 25.41
C ASN A 195 -16.09 9.39 24.35
N LEU A 196 -17.26 9.71 23.79
CA LEU A 196 -17.37 10.71 22.71
C LEU A 196 -16.89 12.10 23.13
N SER A 197 -17.16 12.51 24.37
CA SER A 197 -16.73 13.82 24.88
C SER A 197 -15.21 13.93 24.91
N LEU A 198 -14.52 12.87 25.32
CA LEU A 198 -13.06 12.83 25.34
C LEU A 198 -12.47 12.96 23.93
N ILE A 199 -13.07 12.27 22.94
CA ILE A 199 -12.63 12.35 21.54
C ILE A 199 -12.79 13.77 21.01
N ARG A 200 -13.96 14.38 21.19
CA ARG A 200 -14.22 15.76 20.74
C ARG A 200 -13.23 16.74 21.36
N LYS A 201 -13.07 16.69 22.68
CA LYS A 201 -12.12 17.55 23.40
C LYS A 201 -10.68 17.39 22.87
N TYR A 202 -10.26 16.17 22.56
CA TYR A 202 -8.92 15.92 22.02
C TYR A 202 -8.72 16.60 20.66
N TYR A 203 -9.68 16.46 19.74
CA TYR A 203 -9.58 17.04 18.39
C TYR A 203 -9.87 18.54 18.33
N GLU A 204 -10.54 19.12 19.33
CA GLU A 204 -10.72 20.58 19.47
C GLU A 204 -9.44 21.29 19.93
N GLN A 205 -8.46 20.55 20.47
CA GLN A 205 -7.20 21.08 20.97
C GLN A 205 -6.04 20.97 19.95
N LEU A 206 -6.27 20.33 18.81
CA LEU A 206 -5.31 20.18 17.70
C LEU A 206 -5.46 21.29 16.67
#